data_4d5b92e0376bea778f7671b81c95478a
#
_entry.id   4d5b92e0376bea778f7671b81c95478a
#
_cell.length_a   1.000
_cell.length_b   1.000
_cell.length_c   1.000
_cell.angle_alpha   90.00
_cell.angle_beta   90.00
_cell.angle_gamma   90.00
#
_symmetry.space_group_name_H-M   'P 1'
#
loop_
_entity.id
_entity.type
_entity.pdbx_description
1 polymer ?
#
loop_
_entity_poly.entity_id
_entity_poly.type
_entity_poly.pdbx_seq_one_letter_code
_entity_poly.pdbx_strand_id
1 'polypeptide(L)'
;MKPVILNCFALRKRLLSRMTLGFAAGALTVLTFPPFSILLLVPVAYSALFVGLRDLSFGRAFLVGWAFGLGQFGFGISWIAESFYVEAERFGALAIPAVAGLSAGLAIFPAIAAVLFVEIARRRAMGSLLACLLFATSWTAAEWLRGHVLTGFPWNLAGYALVDYAALRQPAAWVGSYGLSFLTVFVAALPGAALMAVGRQRLIISLMPLAGIVTMWAIGTLRLQSDAPQPPDVDLRIVQGNVPQEEKWAPENREATFARYIELSTQPGDFDVLLWPETAFPGFLDEDAQARSRIAAALPDGSVLLTGVPDRVPSEDGTRYFNTVQAFDDNSEILTGYAKHHLVPFGEYTPFRGWLPIERLTAGLGDFTPGPGLRTLALPGVPLVAVAICYEIIFPGHVVDDLFRPDWIFNATNDAWFGTSIGPEQHLASARMRAVEEGLPVIRAANTGISAVIDANGEIVARLDTGERGIVDADLPSARPPTPYALFGDWMLLALILASWSWALAANATANYRRMRKTVMHRCG
;
A
#
# COMPACT_ATOMS: atom_id res chain seq x y z
N MET A 1 42.47 20.35 -27.19
CA MET A 1 40.98 20.33 -27.13
C MET A 1 40.32 18.98 -27.48
N LYS A 2 40.84 18.18 -28.44
CA LYS A 2 40.24 16.86 -28.81
C LYS A 2 40.12 15.83 -27.68
N PRO A 3 41.08 15.60 -26.73
CA PRO A 3 40.94 14.58 -25.70
C PRO A 3 39.89 14.91 -24.63
N VAL A 4 39.61 16.19 -24.33
CA VAL A 4 38.61 16.61 -23.36
C VAL A 4 37.20 16.37 -23.90
N ILE A 5 36.96 16.64 -25.19
CA ILE A 5 35.67 16.43 -25.84
C ILE A 5 35.34 14.93 -25.93
N LEU A 6 36.30 14.08 -26.27
CA LEU A 6 36.14 12.62 -26.31
C LEU A 6 35.84 12.04 -24.93
N ASN A 7 36.46 12.53 -23.86
CA ASN A 7 36.17 12.13 -22.50
C ASN A 7 34.75 12.55 -22.05
N CYS A 8 34.30 13.74 -22.43
CA CYS A 8 32.91 14.18 -22.12
C CYS A 8 31.87 13.31 -22.84
N PHE A 9 32.10 12.95 -24.11
CA PHE A 9 31.20 12.06 -24.86
C PHE A 9 31.15 10.64 -24.27
N ALA A 10 32.28 10.07 -23.86
CA ALA A 10 32.36 8.76 -23.25
C ALA A 10 31.65 8.73 -21.86
N LEU A 11 31.85 9.77 -21.06
CA LEU A 11 31.18 9.94 -19.77
C LEU A 11 29.66 10.12 -19.90
N ARG A 12 29.21 10.88 -20.91
CA ARG A 12 27.79 11.07 -21.23
C ARG A 12 27.13 9.77 -21.69
N LYS A 13 27.78 9.00 -22.57
CA LYS A 13 27.29 7.67 -23.01
C LYS A 13 27.14 6.70 -21.83
N ARG A 14 28.12 6.65 -20.92
CA ARG A 14 28.08 5.81 -19.72
C ARG A 14 26.95 6.22 -18.78
N LEU A 15 26.67 7.51 -18.61
CA LEU A 15 25.57 7.98 -17.78
C LEU A 15 24.21 7.61 -18.39
N LEU A 16 24.02 7.86 -19.69
CA LEU A 16 22.79 7.49 -20.40
C LEU A 16 22.52 6.00 -20.30
N SER A 17 23.54 5.14 -20.51
CA SER A 17 23.38 3.69 -20.33
C SER A 17 22.93 3.32 -18.90
N ARG A 18 23.48 3.96 -17.85
CA ARG A 18 23.06 3.71 -16.46
C ARG A 18 21.64 4.21 -16.18
N MET A 19 21.24 5.33 -16.76
CA MET A 19 19.85 5.83 -16.66
C MET A 19 18.87 4.88 -17.37
N THR A 20 19.20 4.40 -18.58
CA THR A 20 18.37 3.43 -19.30
C THR A 20 18.23 2.12 -18.52
N LEU A 21 19.32 1.60 -17.97
CA LEU A 21 19.30 0.42 -17.11
C LEU A 21 18.52 0.68 -15.81
N GLY A 22 18.66 1.87 -15.22
CA GLY A 22 17.88 2.29 -14.06
C GLY A 22 16.39 2.30 -14.36
N PHE A 23 15.99 2.95 -15.46
CA PHE A 23 14.60 2.97 -15.91
C PHE A 23 14.04 1.56 -16.16
N ALA A 24 14.77 0.72 -16.89
CA ALA A 24 14.35 -0.66 -17.13
C ALA A 24 14.24 -1.48 -15.83
N ALA A 25 15.19 -1.32 -14.91
CA ALA A 25 15.15 -1.96 -13.59
C ALA A 25 13.95 -1.48 -12.77
N GLY A 26 13.64 -0.16 -12.79
CA GLY A 26 12.45 0.39 -12.17
C GLY A 26 11.16 -0.17 -12.77
N ALA A 27 11.06 -0.24 -14.10
CA ALA A 27 9.92 -0.82 -14.79
C ALA A 27 9.73 -2.32 -14.43
N LEU A 28 10.83 -3.08 -14.30
CA LEU A 28 10.78 -4.48 -13.88
C LEU A 28 10.20 -4.66 -12.47
N THR A 29 10.32 -3.67 -11.57
CA THR A 29 9.72 -3.79 -10.24
C THR A 29 8.21 -3.91 -10.27
N VAL A 30 7.55 -3.38 -11.29
CA VAL A 30 6.09 -3.48 -11.44
C VAL A 30 5.63 -4.94 -11.57
N LEU A 31 6.43 -5.76 -12.26
CA LEU A 31 6.15 -7.19 -12.40
C LEU A 31 6.39 -7.99 -11.10
N THR A 32 6.93 -7.36 -10.07
CA THR A 32 7.09 -7.98 -8.75
C THR A 32 5.86 -7.81 -7.85
N PHE A 33 4.96 -6.90 -8.20
CA PHE A 33 3.71 -6.63 -7.48
C PHE A 33 2.54 -7.38 -8.11
N PRO A 34 1.42 -7.55 -7.37
CA PRO A 34 0.18 -8.05 -7.97
C PRO A 34 -0.26 -7.21 -9.18
N PRO A 35 -0.87 -7.85 -10.16
CA PRO A 35 -1.23 -9.28 -10.25
C PRO A 35 -0.10 -10.20 -10.71
N PHE A 36 1.09 -9.71 -11.02
CA PHE A 36 2.17 -10.50 -11.63
C PHE A 36 2.99 -11.31 -10.60
N SER A 37 3.38 -10.68 -9.51
CA SER A 37 4.08 -11.27 -8.35
C SER A 37 5.32 -12.11 -8.68
N ILE A 38 6.12 -11.68 -9.69
CA ILE A 38 7.33 -12.40 -10.14
C ILE A 38 8.50 -12.07 -9.21
N LEU A 39 8.59 -12.78 -8.07
CA LEU A 39 9.57 -12.53 -7.00
C LEU A 39 11.03 -12.51 -7.48
N LEU A 40 11.37 -13.33 -8.47
CA LEU A 40 12.74 -13.42 -9.00
C LEU A 40 13.26 -12.11 -9.63
N LEU A 41 12.36 -11.19 -10.00
CA LEU A 41 12.74 -9.89 -10.55
C LEU A 41 13.17 -8.89 -9.47
N VAL A 42 12.80 -9.09 -8.21
CA VAL A 42 13.18 -8.22 -7.09
C VAL A 42 14.70 -8.09 -6.98
N PRO A 43 15.49 -9.19 -6.83
CA PRO A 43 16.93 -9.08 -6.77
C PRO A 43 17.56 -8.56 -8.06
N VAL A 44 16.95 -8.80 -9.23
CA VAL A 44 17.45 -8.26 -10.51
C VAL A 44 17.35 -6.74 -10.51
N ALA A 45 16.17 -6.18 -10.18
CA ALA A 45 15.92 -4.74 -10.22
C ALA A 45 16.79 -3.97 -9.21
N TYR A 46 16.76 -4.39 -7.94
CA TYR A 46 17.50 -3.68 -6.87
C TYR A 46 19.01 -3.89 -6.94
N SER A 47 19.49 -5.07 -7.35
CA SER A 47 20.94 -5.26 -7.62
C SER A 47 21.41 -4.44 -8.81
N ALA A 48 20.61 -4.31 -9.88
CA ALA A 48 20.96 -3.47 -11.02
C ALA A 48 21.08 -1.99 -10.61
N LEU A 49 20.15 -1.47 -9.81
CA LEU A 49 20.23 -0.12 -9.26
C LEU A 49 21.46 0.04 -8.35
N PHE A 50 21.67 -0.87 -7.39
CA PHE A 50 22.79 -0.85 -6.45
C PHE A 50 24.15 -0.79 -7.19
N VAL A 51 24.35 -1.66 -8.18
CA VAL A 51 25.57 -1.67 -9.00
C VAL A 51 25.65 -0.42 -9.90
N GLY A 52 24.52 0.02 -10.45
CA GLY A 52 24.40 1.20 -11.32
C GLY A 52 24.78 2.51 -10.62
N LEU A 53 24.61 2.60 -9.31
CA LEU A 53 24.95 3.77 -8.49
C LEU A 53 26.45 3.87 -8.14
N ARG A 54 27.22 2.82 -8.38
CA ARG A 54 28.64 2.80 -8.01
C ARG A 54 29.43 3.92 -8.65
N ASP A 55 30.29 4.57 -7.86
CA ASP A 55 31.25 5.61 -8.29
C ASP A 55 30.60 6.83 -8.97
N LEU A 56 29.31 7.08 -8.72
CA LEU A 56 28.63 8.25 -9.23
C LEU A 56 28.84 9.48 -8.33
N SER A 57 28.77 10.66 -8.94
CA SER A 57 28.62 11.93 -8.22
C SER A 57 27.16 12.16 -7.85
N PHE A 58 26.91 13.09 -6.90
CA PHE A 58 25.59 13.51 -6.46
C PHE A 58 24.57 13.65 -7.61
N GLY A 59 24.81 14.55 -8.56
CA GLY A 59 23.86 14.81 -9.64
C GLY A 59 23.63 13.61 -10.57
N ARG A 60 24.66 12.75 -10.78
CA ARG A 60 24.51 11.53 -11.57
C ARG A 60 23.74 10.45 -10.82
N ALA A 61 23.95 10.32 -9.50
CA ALA A 61 23.18 9.42 -8.66
C ALA A 61 21.71 9.82 -8.64
N PHE A 62 21.42 11.12 -8.52
CA PHE A 62 20.07 11.66 -8.64
C PHE A 62 19.40 11.23 -9.95
N LEU A 63 20.06 11.46 -11.09
CA LEU A 63 19.51 11.12 -12.42
C LEU A 63 19.26 9.62 -12.61
N VAL A 64 20.13 8.75 -12.10
CA VAL A 64 19.95 7.29 -12.17
C VAL A 64 18.82 6.84 -11.25
N GLY A 65 18.74 7.33 -10.01
CA GLY A 65 17.65 7.05 -9.09
C GLY A 65 16.31 7.59 -9.60
N TRP A 66 16.29 8.78 -10.19
CA TRP A 66 15.11 9.36 -10.81
C TRP A 66 14.65 8.57 -12.03
N ALA A 67 15.56 8.11 -12.88
CA ALA A 67 15.23 7.24 -14.02
C ALA A 67 14.63 5.90 -13.55
N PHE A 68 15.17 5.31 -12.46
CA PHE A 68 14.58 4.13 -11.84
C PHE A 68 13.15 4.41 -11.35
N GLY A 69 12.94 5.52 -10.62
CA GLY A 69 11.61 5.94 -10.15
C GLY A 69 10.64 6.18 -11.30
N LEU A 70 11.08 6.81 -12.41
CA LEU A 70 10.24 6.97 -13.61
C LEU A 70 9.78 5.63 -14.18
N GLY A 71 10.65 4.62 -14.24
CA GLY A 71 10.26 3.27 -14.67
C GLY A 71 9.28 2.63 -13.68
N GLN A 72 9.57 2.71 -12.38
CA GLN A 72 8.73 2.13 -11.32
C GLN A 72 7.33 2.77 -11.29
N PHE A 73 7.24 4.08 -11.23
CA PHE A 73 5.95 4.77 -11.12
C PHE A 73 5.25 4.92 -12.46
N GLY A 74 5.96 5.14 -13.56
CA GLY A 74 5.35 5.28 -14.88
C GLY A 74 4.48 4.08 -15.28
N PHE A 75 4.91 2.88 -14.90
CA PHE A 75 4.12 1.67 -15.12
C PHE A 75 3.31 1.25 -13.88
N GLY A 76 3.85 1.47 -12.67
CA GLY A 76 3.24 1.00 -11.42
C GLY A 76 1.98 1.75 -11.00
N ILE A 77 1.81 3.01 -11.46
CA ILE A 77 0.62 3.83 -11.21
C ILE A 77 -0.10 4.20 -12.51
N SER A 78 0.15 3.47 -13.60
CA SER A 78 -0.52 3.71 -14.89
C SER A 78 -2.04 3.61 -14.81
N TRP A 79 -2.57 2.87 -13.83
CA TRP A 79 -3.99 2.76 -13.55
C TRP A 79 -4.68 4.11 -13.25
N ILE A 80 -3.93 5.14 -12.81
CA ILE A 80 -4.48 6.49 -12.59
C ILE A 80 -5.03 7.10 -13.90
N ALA A 81 -4.53 6.65 -15.06
CA ALA A 81 -5.06 7.09 -16.35
C ALA A 81 -6.55 6.77 -16.50
N GLU A 82 -7.03 5.66 -15.94
CA GLU A 82 -8.43 5.24 -16.02
C GLU A 82 -9.38 6.28 -15.43
N SER A 83 -8.97 6.96 -14.35
CA SER A 83 -9.78 8.01 -13.73
C SER A 83 -10.07 9.19 -14.65
N PHE A 84 -9.20 9.45 -15.65
CA PHE A 84 -9.39 10.52 -16.64
C PHE A 84 -10.32 10.10 -17.78
N TYR A 85 -10.50 8.80 -17.98
CA TYR A 85 -11.37 8.27 -19.02
C TYR A 85 -12.84 8.17 -18.58
N VAL A 86 -13.14 8.34 -17.30
CA VAL A 86 -14.53 8.44 -16.80
C VAL A 86 -15.28 9.62 -17.46
N GLU A 87 -14.60 10.77 -17.64
CA GLU A 87 -15.08 11.90 -18.42
C GLU A 87 -14.11 12.15 -19.59
N ALA A 88 -14.00 11.18 -20.51
CA ALA A 88 -12.96 11.14 -21.54
C ALA A 88 -12.96 12.36 -22.47
N GLU A 89 -14.13 12.92 -22.80
CA GLU A 89 -14.26 14.12 -23.64
C GLU A 89 -13.62 15.35 -22.99
N ARG A 90 -13.66 15.45 -21.66
CA ARG A 90 -13.15 16.59 -20.89
C ARG A 90 -11.70 16.40 -20.44
N PHE A 91 -11.36 15.23 -19.94
CA PHE A 91 -10.09 14.98 -19.25
C PHE A 91 -9.21 13.94 -19.92
N GLY A 92 -9.70 13.18 -20.90
CA GLY A 92 -8.93 12.07 -21.50
C GLY A 92 -7.58 12.47 -22.06
N ALA A 93 -7.44 13.66 -22.65
CA ALA A 93 -6.16 14.17 -23.14
C ALA A 93 -5.13 14.43 -22.02
N LEU A 94 -5.56 14.60 -20.77
CA LEU A 94 -4.71 14.82 -19.62
C LEU A 94 -4.20 13.52 -18.98
N ALA A 95 -4.75 12.35 -19.31
CA ALA A 95 -4.41 11.07 -18.69
C ALA A 95 -2.91 10.79 -18.72
N ILE A 96 -2.29 10.79 -19.92
CA ILE A 96 -0.85 10.53 -20.08
C ILE A 96 0.02 11.62 -19.43
N PRO A 97 -0.21 12.93 -19.68
CA PRO A 97 0.56 14.00 -19.02
C PRO A 97 0.46 13.96 -17.49
N ALA A 98 -0.71 13.68 -16.92
CA ALA A 98 -0.91 13.61 -15.48
C ALA A 98 -0.16 12.44 -14.86
N VAL A 99 -0.26 11.23 -15.43
CA VAL A 99 0.49 10.06 -14.97
C VAL A 99 2.00 10.29 -15.11
N ALA A 100 2.46 10.86 -16.22
CA ALA A 100 3.88 11.16 -16.44
C ALA A 100 4.38 12.21 -15.43
N GLY A 101 3.62 13.27 -15.18
CA GLY A 101 3.95 14.32 -14.20
C GLY A 101 4.00 13.78 -12.77
N LEU A 102 3.01 13.00 -12.37
CA LEU A 102 2.96 12.36 -11.05
C LEU A 102 4.12 11.37 -10.89
N SER A 103 4.39 10.55 -11.90
CA SER A 103 5.52 9.62 -11.89
C SER A 103 6.87 10.34 -11.78
N ALA A 104 7.03 11.46 -12.48
CA ALA A 104 8.24 12.29 -12.40
C ALA A 104 8.41 12.90 -10.99
N GLY A 105 7.32 13.34 -10.36
CA GLY A 105 7.31 13.83 -8.99
C GLY A 105 7.66 12.73 -7.99
N LEU A 106 7.00 11.58 -8.07
CA LEU A 106 7.26 10.44 -7.19
C LEU A 106 8.67 9.85 -7.37
N ALA A 107 9.24 9.94 -8.57
CA ALA A 107 10.61 9.51 -8.86
C ALA A 107 11.68 10.29 -8.08
N ILE A 108 11.34 11.43 -7.47
CA ILE A 108 12.22 12.18 -6.58
C ILE A 108 12.62 11.34 -5.36
N PHE A 109 11.74 10.48 -4.83
CA PHE A 109 12.05 9.65 -3.66
C PHE A 109 13.13 8.60 -3.95
N PRO A 110 13.06 7.76 -4.99
CA PRO A 110 14.19 6.92 -5.42
C PRO A 110 15.47 7.71 -5.73
N ALA A 111 15.36 8.94 -6.27
CA ALA A 111 16.51 9.81 -6.48
C ALA A 111 17.15 10.24 -5.16
N ILE A 112 16.36 10.61 -4.16
CA ILE A 112 16.85 10.92 -2.79
C ILE A 112 17.55 9.70 -2.19
N ALA A 113 16.95 8.50 -2.28
CA ALA A 113 17.58 7.26 -1.81
C ALA A 113 18.96 7.02 -2.46
N ALA A 114 19.04 7.18 -3.78
CA ALA A 114 20.28 7.02 -4.54
C ALA A 114 21.35 8.03 -4.13
N VAL A 115 20.96 9.28 -3.90
CA VAL A 115 21.87 10.34 -3.45
C VAL A 115 22.36 10.07 -2.03
N LEU A 116 21.50 9.77 -1.08
CA LEU A 116 21.85 9.45 0.31
C LEU A 116 22.85 8.28 0.34
N PHE A 117 22.55 7.21 -0.40
CA PHE A 117 23.45 6.07 -0.51
C PHE A 117 24.84 6.47 -1.04
N VAL A 118 24.91 7.16 -2.16
CA VAL A 118 26.19 7.50 -2.81
C VAL A 118 27.00 8.47 -1.97
N GLU A 119 26.41 9.51 -1.38
CA GLU A 119 27.12 10.51 -0.59
C GLU A 119 27.73 9.94 0.69
N ILE A 120 27.00 9.03 1.36
CA ILE A 120 27.52 8.38 2.57
C ILE A 120 28.60 7.33 2.21
N ALA A 121 28.33 6.51 1.17
CA ALA A 121 29.26 5.47 0.73
C ALA A 121 30.60 6.04 0.24
N ARG A 122 30.60 7.19 -0.44
CA ARG A 122 31.81 7.87 -0.91
C ARG A 122 32.73 8.36 0.20
N ARG A 123 32.17 8.77 1.33
CA ARG A 123 32.92 9.32 2.46
C ARG A 123 33.62 8.26 3.31
N ARG A 124 33.25 6.98 3.11
CA ARG A 124 33.78 5.86 3.91
C ARG A 124 34.08 4.68 2.99
N ALA A 125 35.27 4.08 3.13
CA ALA A 125 35.59 2.79 2.52
C ALA A 125 34.73 1.70 3.19
N MET A 126 33.54 1.48 2.67
CA MET A 126 32.57 0.52 3.24
C MET A 126 32.77 -0.86 2.61
N GLY A 127 32.75 -1.90 3.44
CA GLY A 127 32.64 -3.27 2.96
C GLY A 127 31.27 -3.50 2.29
N SER A 128 31.19 -4.49 1.41
CA SER A 128 30.00 -4.75 0.58
C SER A 128 28.71 -4.93 1.40
N LEU A 129 28.78 -5.56 2.58
CA LEU A 129 27.63 -5.76 3.46
C LEU A 129 27.11 -4.43 4.04
N LEU A 130 28.00 -3.56 4.53
CA LEU A 130 27.62 -2.24 5.03
C LEU A 130 27.03 -1.37 3.92
N ALA A 131 27.52 -1.52 2.67
CA ALA A 131 26.95 -0.83 1.53
C ALA A 131 25.52 -1.31 1.22
N CYS A 132 25.23 -2.62 1.33
CA CYS A 132 23.86 -3.12 1.18
C CYS A 132 22.93 -2.59 2.28
N LEU A 133 23.39 -2.57 3.54
CA LEU A 133 22.61 -1.99 4.64
C LEU A 133 22.33 -0.52 4.44
N LEU A 134 23.34 0.24 4.01
CA LEU A 134 23.16 1.65 3.71
C LEU A 134 22.16 1.87 2.56
N PHE A 135 22.25 1.06 1.52
CA PHE A 135 21.33 1.13 0.38
C PHE A 135 19.88 0.85 0.82
N ALA A 136 19.66 -0.23 1.56
CA ALA A 136 18.34 -0.57 2.09
C ALA A 136 17.82 0.51 3.05
N THR A 137 18.65 1.02 3.96
CA THR A 137 18.28 2.13 4.86
C THR A 137 17.88 3.39 4.08
N SER A 138 18.69 3.78 3.07
CA SER A 138 18.41 4.96 2.26
C SER A 138 17.13 4.80 1.43
N TRP A 139 16.89 3.60 0.90
CA TRP A 139 15.67 3.27 0.18
C TRP A 139 14.44 3.37 1.07
N THR A 140 14.46 2.67 2.20
CA THR A 140 13.32 2.63 3.13
C THR A 140 13.03 3.99 3.74
N ALA A 141 14.05 4.79 4.05
CA ALA A 141 13.85 6.15 4.50
C ALA A 141 13.14 7.02 3.46
N ALA A 142 13.47 6.84 2.17
CA ALA A 142 12.79 7.54 1.08
C ALA A 142 11.34 7.02 0.85
N GLU A 143 11.08 5.72 0.98
CA GLU A 143 9.72 5.17 0.95
C GLU A 143 8.89 5.66 2.13
N TRP A 144 9.46 5.66 3.33
CA TRP A 144 8.80 6.20 4.52
C TRP A 144 8.45 7.68 4.33
N LEU A 145 9.42 8.48 3.84
CA LEU A 145 9.20 9.88 3.53
C LEU A 145 8.05 10.05 2.51
N ARG A 146 8.01 9.24 1.46
CA ARG A 146 6.94 9.25 0.45
C ARG A 146 5.57 8.93 1.05
N GLY A 147 5.52 8.07 2.04
CA GLY A 147 4.28 7.72 2.74
C GLY A 147 3.78 8.78 3.72
N HIS A 148 4.62 9.79 4.10
CA HIS A 148 4.28 10.75 5.16
C HIS A 148 4.33 12.22 4.72
N VAL A 149 5.07 12.57 3.65
CA VAL A 149 5.22 13.97 3.21
C VAL A 149 4.02 14.36 2.34
N LEU A 150 3.56 15.61 2.51
CA LEU A 150 2.34 16.15 1.91
C LEU A 150 1.13 15.37 2.44
N THR A 151 0.43 14.64 1.56
CA THR A 151 -0.68 13.76 1.96
C THR A 151 -0.25 12.30 2.10
N GLY A 152 1.01 11.98 1.75
CA GLY A 152 1.51 10.61 1.70
C GLY A 152 1.00 9.82 0.49
N PHE A 153 1.85 8.92 -0.03
CA PHE A 153 1.46 7.96 -1.08
C PHE A 153 2.28 6.66 -0.94
N PRO A 154 1.97 5.79 0.05
CA PRO A 154 2.70 4.54 0.29
C PRO A 154 2.27 3.41 -0.65
N TRP A 155 2.07 3.70 -1.94
CA TRP A 155 1.69 2.73 -2.97
C TRP A 155 2.90 1.93 -3.46
N ASN A 156 2.75 0.62 -3.68
CA ASN A 156 3.80 -0.28 -4.19
C ASN A 156 5.12 -0.13 -3.41
N LEU A 157 5.08 -0.28 -2.08
CA LEU A 157 6.27 -0.41 -1.25
C LEU A 157 7.05 -1.67 -1.65
N ALA A 158 8.37 -1.66 -1.59
CA ALA A 158 9.19 -2.81 -2.00
C ALA A 158 8.81 -4.12 -1.28
N GLY A 159 8.35 -4.02 -0.03
CA GLY A 159 7.83 -5.15 0.74
C GLY A 159 6.58 -5.81 0.17
N TYR A 160 5.79 -5.08 -0.62
CA TYR A 160 4.57 -5.62 -1.24
C TYR A 160 4.84 -6.66 -2.33
N ALA A 161 6.08 -6.76 -2.83
CA ALA A 161 6.49 -7.88 -3.67
C ALA A 161 6.37 -9.24 -2.99
N LEU A 162 6.20 -9.28 -1.66
CA LEU A 162 6.07 -10.49 -0.86
C LEU A 162 4.62 -10.81 -0.48
N VAL A 163 3.64 -9.98 -0.86
CA VAL A 163 2.25 -10.09 -0.39
C VAL A 163 1.57 -11.41 -0.76
N ASP A 164 1.88 -11.97 -1.93
CA ASP A 164 1.30 -13.23 -2.38
C ASP A 164 2.01 -14.48 -1.83
N TYR A 165 3.10 -14.29 -1.09
CA TYR A 165 3.85 -15.38 -0.48
C TYR A 165 3.53 -15.47 1.02
N ALA A 166 2.62 -16.39 1.38
CA ALA A 166 2.01 -16.51 2.71
C ALA A 166 3.00 -16.34 3.87
N ALA A 167 4.10 -17.10 3.87
CA ALA A 167 5.10 -17.01 4.93
C ALA A 167 5.99 -15.74 4.83
N LEU A 168 6.29 -15.26 3.60
CA LEU A 168 7.22 -14.13 3.42
C LEU A 168 6.59 -12.77 3.74
N ARG A 169 5.26 -12.63 3.71
CA ARG A 169 4.56 -11.41 4.13
C ARG A 169 4.46 -11.26 5.65
N GLN A 170 4.53 -12.40 6.41
CA GLN A 170 4.31 -12.40 7.86
C GLN A 170 5.28 -11.53 8.67
N PRO A 171 6.56 -11.35 8.31
CA PRO A 171 7.44 -10.44 9.04
C PRO A 171 6.89 -9.01 9.19
N ALA A 172 5.95 -8.57 8.34
CA ALA A 172 5.25 -7.29 8.50
C ALA A 172 4.50 -7.17 9.84
N ALA A 173 4.07 -8.27 10.45
CA ALA A 173 3.48 -8.26 11.79
C ALA A 173 4.43 -7.74 12.87
N TRP A 174 5.75 -7.81 12.66
CA TRP A 174 6.76 -7.29 13.59
C TRP A 174 7.28 -5.92 13.20
N VAL A 175 7.51 -5.70 11.89
CA VAL A 175 8.28 -4.52 11.42
C VAL A 175 7.50 -3.62 10.47
N GLY A 176 6.24 -3.92 10.19
CA GLY A 176 5.38 -3.21 9.26
C GLY A 176 5.81 -3.34 7.80
N SER A 177 5.06 -2.72 6.91
CA SER A 177 5.35 -2.71 5.46
C SER A 177 6.68 -2.04 5.14
N TYR A 178 7.04 -0.97 5.84
CA TYR A 178 8.33 -0.31 5.63
C TYR A 178 9.51 -1.15 6.11
N GLY A 179 9.36 -1.88 7.23
CA GLY A 179 10.37 -2.83 7.68
C GLY A 179 10.51 -4.02 6.74
N LEU A 180 9.40 -4.50 6.19
CA LEU A 180 9.42 -5.53 5.15
C LEU A 180 10.12 -5.03 3.89
N SER A 181 9.92 -3.75 3.50
CA SER A 181 10.67 -3.11 2.41
C SER A 181 12.17 -3.09 2.68
N PHE A 182 12.59 -2.73 3.90
CA PHE A 182 13.99 -2.77 4.30
C PHE A 182 14.61 -4.16 4.12
N LEU A 183 13.94 -5.19 4.62
CA LEU A 183 14.39 -6.59 4.49
C LEU A 183 14.47 -7.01 3.03
N THR A 184 13.45 -6.70 2.25
CA THR A 184 13.35 -7.02 0.82
C THR A 184 14.49 -6.37 0.04
N VAL A 185 14.70 -5.06 0.18
CA VAL A 185 15.74 -4.33 -0.54
C VAL A 185 17.14 -4.75 -0.07
N PHE A 186 17.34 -5.01 1.23
CA PHE A 186 18.60 -5.52 1.74
C PHE A 186 18.97 -6.86 1.10
N VAL A 187 18.05 -7.83 1.12
CA VAL A 187 18.27 -9.16 0.52
C VAL A 187 18.46 -9.04 -0.99
N ALA A 188 17.69 -8.19 -1.67
CA ALA A 188 17.76 -7.98 -3.10
C ALA A 188 19.03 -7.27 -3.60
N ALA A 189 19.71 -6.50 -2.75
CA ALA A 189 20.97 -5.85 -3.10
C ALA A 189 22.19 -6.78 -2.98
N LEU A 190 22.09 -7.86 -2.20
CA LEU A 190 23.21 -8.78 -1.92
C LEU A 190 23.80 -9.44 -3.19
N PRO A 191 23.02 -9.90 -4.18
CA PRO A 191 23.60 -10.42 -5.44
C PRO A 191 24.48 -9.39 -6.14
N GLY A 192 24.04 -8.14 -6.21
CA GLY A 192 24.84 -7.04 -6.77
C GLY A 192 26.14 -6.79 -6.00
N ALA A 193 26.08 -6.89 -4.68
CA ALA A 193 27.26 -6.77 -3.82
C ALA A 193 28.23 -7.95 -3.97
N ALA A 194 27.71 -9.16 -4.18
CA ALA A 194 28.51 -10.37 -4.43
C ALA A 194 29.32 -10.26 -5.73
N LEU A 195 28.77 -9.61 -6.76
CA LEU A 195 29.50 -9.34 -8.01
C LEU A 195 30.71 -8.43 -7.80
N MET A 196 30.68 -7.57 -6.79
CA MET A 196 31.77 -6.63 -6.48
C MET A 196 32.73 -7.15 -5.39
N ALA A 197 32.40 -8.23 -4.71
CA ALA A 197 33.23 -8.86 -3.68
C ALA A 197 34.21 -9.87 -4.29
N VAL A 198 35.30 -10.17 -3.56
CA VAL A 198 36.32 -11.12 -3.99
C VAL A 198 36.57 -12.20 -2.94
N GLY A 199 37.07 -13.34 -3.39
CA GLY A 199 37.49 -14.45 -2.50
C GLY A 199 36.36 -14.96 -1.59
N ARG A 200 36.68 -15.30 -0.32
CA ARG A 200 35.73 -15.85 0.66
C ARG A 200 34.54 -14.90 0.92
N GLN A 201 34.75 -13.59 0.84
CA GLN A 201 33.68 -12.63 1.05
C GLN A 201 32.59 -12.75 -0.03
N ARG A 202 32.96 -12.97 -1.29
CA ARG A 202 32.01 -13.21 -2.37
C ARG A 202 31.11 -14.41 -2.07
N LEU A 203 31.70 -15.53 -1.67
CA LEU A 203 30.94 -16.74 -1.33
C LEU A 203 29.92 -16.47 -0.20
N ILE A 204 30.37 -15.83 0.89
CA ILE A 204 29.50 -15.51 2.03
C ILE A 204 28.32 -14.63 1.56
N ILE A 205 28.59 -13.53 0.85
CA ILE A 205 27.54 -12.60 0.38
C ILE A 205 26.61 -13.29 -0.61
N SER A 206 27.09 -14.21 -1.46
CA SER A 206 26.25 -14.95 -2.41
C SER A 206 25.26 -15.92 -1.73
N LEU A 207 25.58 -16.41 -0.52
CA LEU A 207 24.71 -17.30 0.26
C LEU A 207 23.69 -16.54 1.13
N MET A 208 23.97 -15.27 1.45
CA MET A 208 23.12 -14.49 2.35
C MET A 208 21.70 -14.25 1.83
N PRO A 209 21.41 -14.04 0.52
CA PRO A 209 20.04 -13.91 0.03
C PRO A 209 19.20 -15.14 0.38
N LEU A 210 19.73 -16.33 0.14
CA LEU A 210 19.04 -17.58 0.48
C LEU A 210 18.80 -17.68 1.98
N ALA A 211 19.82 -17.39 2.80
CA ALA A 211 19.69 -17.39 4.26
C ALA A 211 18.63 -16.38 4.74
N GLY A 212 18.60 -15.17 4.16
CA GLY A 212 17.60 -14.15 4.48
C GLY A 212 16.19 -14.59 4.15
N ILE A 213 15.98 -15.13 2.95
CA ILE A 213 14.67 -15.65 2.50
C ILE A 213 14.22 -16.82 3.39
N VAL A 214 15.12 -17.77 3.69
CA VAL A 214 14.82 -18.92 4.56
C VAL A 214 14.46 -18.45 5.98
N THR A 215 15.15 -17.45 6.49
CA THR A 215 14.85 -16.87 7.82
C THR A 215 13.47 -16.22 7.84
N MET A 216 13.16 -15.37 6.86
CA MET A 216 11.83 -14.75 6.75
C MET A 216 10.74 -15.80 6.59
N TRP A 217 10.96 -16.80 5.75
CA TRP A 217 10.04 -17.91 5.54
C TRP A 217 9.81 -18.72 6.82
N ALA A 218 10.88 -19.05 7.57
CA ALA A 218 10.77 -19.80 8.81
C ALA A 218 9.99 -19.02 9.88
N ILE A 219 10.32 -17.73 10.08
CA ILE A 219 9.59 -16.85 11.01
C ILE A 219 8.10 -16.77 10.63
N GLY A 220 7.83 -16.58 9.35
CA GLY A 220 6.45 -16.51 8.86
C GLY A 220 5.68 -17.82 9.01
N THR A 221 6.33 -18.94 8.73
CA THR A 221 5.72 -20.27 8.90
C THR A 221 5.38 -20.54 10.37
N LEU A 222 6.26 -20.18 11.30
CA LEU A 222 6.00 -20.29 12.73
C LEU A 222 4.79 -19.45 13.16
N ARG A 223 4.64 -18.23 12.62
CA ARG A 223 3.45 -17.41 12.88
C ARG A 223 2.18 -18.05 12.32
N LEU A 224 2.23 -18.57 11.10
CA LEU A 224 1.08 -19.21 10.46
C LEU A 224 0.63 -20.50 11.18
N GLN A 225 1.57 -21.22 11.80
CA GLN A 225 1.29 -22.43 12.58
C GLN A 225 0.83 -22.15 14.00
N SER A 226 0.93 -20.91 14.50
CA SER A 226 0.43 -20.57 15.82
C SER A 226 -1.11 -20.57 15.83
N ASP A 227 -1.69 -21.08 16.90
CA ASP A 227 -3.13 -21.16 17.07
C ASP A 227 -3.78 -19.78 16.91
N ALA A 228 -4.82 -19.72 16.09
CA ALA A 228 -5.70 -18.56 16.01
C ALA A 228 -6.82 -18.70 17.06
N PRO A 229 -7.31 -17.60 17.65
CA PRO A 229 -8.50 -17.62 18.47
C PRO A 229 -9.69 -18.20 17.71
N GLN A 230 -10.74 -18.64 18.43
CA GLN A 230 -11.98 -19.07 17.80
C GLN A 230 -12.60 -17.87 17.05
N PRO A 231 -13.11 -18.07 15.82
CA PRO A 231 -13.82 -17.03 15.11
C PRO A 231 -15.10 -16.65 15.88
N PRO A 232 -15.53 -15.39 15.82
CA PRO A 232 -16.84 -15.02 16.34
C PRO A 232 -17.94 -15.70 15.52
N ASP A 233 -19.08 -15.94 16.13
CA ASP A 233 -20.27 -16.48 15.47
C ASP A 233 -21.01 -15.30 14.82
N VAL A 234 -20.51 -14.84 13.67
CA VAL A 234 -21.04 -13.69 12.93
C VAL A 234 -20.92 -13.95 11.43
N ASP A 235 -22.05 -13.99 10.77
CA ASP A 235 -22.18 -14.18 9.33
C ASP A 235 -22.19 -12.85 8.59
N LEU A 236 -21.39 -12.76 7.54
CA LEU A 236 -21.21 -11.57 6.72
C LEU A 236 -21.80 -11.78 5.33
N ARG A 237 -22.50 -10.76 4.81
CA ARG A 237 -22.84 -10.64 3.40
C ARG A 237 -22.21 -9.38 2.81
N ILE A 238 -21.33 -9.54 1.84
CA ILE A 238 -20.72 -8.45 1.08
C ILE A 238 -21.44 -8.33 -0.25
N VAL A 239 -21.86 -7.13 -0.62
CA VAL A 239 -22.53 -6.86 -1.89
C VAL A 239 -21.64 -6.09 -2.83
N GLN A 240 -21.41 -6.63 -4.03
CA GLN A 240 -20.72 -5.98 -5.14
C GLN A 240 -21.73 -5.62 -6.23
N GLY A 241 -22.10 -4.35 -6.32
CA GLY A 241 -23.13 -3.87 -7.25
C GLY A 241 -22.66 -3.79 -8.70
N ASN A 242 -21.35 -3.68 -8.93
CA ASN A 242 -20.73 -3.46 -10.23
C ASN A 242 -21.39 -2.31 -11.02
N VAL A 243 -21.43 -1.14 -10.37
CA VAL A 243 -22.01 0.08 -10.94
C VAL A 243 -20.89 0.90 -11.59
N PRO A 244 -20.91 1.13 -12.91
CA PRO A 244 -19.92 1.97 -13.60
C PRO A 244 -19.86 3.37 -13.01
N GLN A 245 -18.66 3.97 -12.96
CA GLN A 245 -18.45 5.27 -12.31
C GLN A 245 -19.21 6.41 -13.01
N GLU A 246 -19.28 6.37 -14.32
CA GLU A 246 -20.02 7.35 -15.15
C GLU A 246 -21.54 7.30 -14.91
N GLU A 247 -22.09 6.14 -14.53
CA GLU A 247 -23.52 5.94 -14.28
C GLU A 247 -23.92 6.28 -12.84
N LYS A 248 -22.97 6.22 -11.90
CA LYS A 248 -23.22 6.23 -10.46
C LYS A 248 -23.92 7.48 -9.94
N TRP A 249 -23.58 8.64 -10.51
CA TRP A 249 -24.11 9.93 -10.08
C TRP A 249 -25.23 10.48 -10.96
N ALA A 250 -25.60 9.77 -12.03
CA ALA A 250 -26.70 10.16 -12.90
C ALA A 250 -28.03 9.99 -12.15
N PRO A 251 -28.81 11.07 -11.95
CA PRO A 251 -30.06 11.02 -11.19
C PRO A 251 -31.04 9.95 -11.69
N GLU A 252 -31.07 9.73 -13.00
CA GLU A 252 -31.91 8.73 -13.68
C GLU A 252 -31.53 7.29 -13.31
N ASN A 253 -30.26 7.04 -12.91
CA ASN A 253 -29.76 5.71 -12.54
C ASN A 253 -29.88 5.42 -11.04
N ARG A 254 -30.22 6.43 -10.22
CA ARG A 254 -30.26 6.30 -8.76
C ARG A 254 -31.15 5.15 -8.29
N GLU A 255 -32.38 5.08 -8.79
CA GLU A 255 -33.33 4.04 -8.41
C GLU A 255 -32.87 2.65 -8.89
N ALA A 256 -32.37 2.54 -10.11
CA ALA A 256 -31.84 1.28 -10.62
C ALA A 256 -30.64 0.78 -9.85
N THR A 257 -29.73 1.69 -9.47
CA THR A 257 -28.59 1.38 -8.63
C THR A 257 -29.02 0.89 -7.24
N PHE A 258 -29.92 1.61 -6.59
CA PHE A 258 -30.42 1.22 -5.28
C PHE A 258 -31.18 -0.11 -5.32
N ALA A 259 -32.07 -0.29 -6.30
CA ALA A 259 -32.81 -1.56 -6.48
C ALA A 259 -31.86 -2.75 -6.66
N ARG A 260 -30.73 -2.55 -7.36
CA ARG A 260 -29.67 -3.57 -7.53
C ARG A 260 -29.06 -3.99 -6.21
N TYR A 261 -28.72 -3.04 -5.32
CA TYR A 261 -28.19 -3.35 -4.00
C TYR A 261 -29.22 -4.09 -3.13
N ILE A 262 -30.49 -3.68 -3.15
CA ILE A 262 -31.56 -4.39 -2.45
C ILE A 262 -31.74 -5.81 -2.99
N GLU A 263 -31.82 -5.99 -4.33
CA GLU A 263 -31.93 -7.30 -4.97
C GLU A 263 -30.80 -8.26 -4.54
N LEU A 264 -29.57 -7.79 -4.54
CA LEU A 264 -28.41 -8.59 -4.13
C LEU A 264 -28.45 -8.90 -2.63
N SER A 265 -28.88 -7.94 -1.80
CA SER A 265 -28.97 -8.13 -0.34
C SER A 265 -30.02 -9.14 0.05
N THR A 266 -31.10 -9.28 -0.72
CA THR A 266 -32.22 -10.21 -0.44
C THR A 266 -32.06 -11.58 -1.10
N GLN A 267 -30.90 -11.90 -1.65
CA GLN A 267 -30.62 -13.26 -2.12
C GLN A 267 -30.67 -14.26 -0.95
N PRO A 268 -31.05 -15.54 -1.19
CA PRO A 268 -31.14 -16.54 -0.13
C PRO A 268 -29.84 -16.68 0.66
N GLY A 269 -29.95 -16.88 1.95
CA GLY A 269 -28.87 -17.03 2.93
C GLY A 269 -29.08 -16.09 4.12
N ASP A 270 -28.62 -16.49 5.28
CA ASP A 270 -28.69 -15.71 6.51
C ASP A 270 -27.38 -14.91 6.70
N PHE A 271 -27.45 -13.78 7.36
CA PHE A 271 -26.31 -12.95 7.71
C PHE A 271 -26.66 -12.05 8.92
N ASP A 272 -25.63 -11.72 9.71
CA ASP A 272 -25.73 -10.76 10.81
C ASP A 272 -25.30 -9.36 10.35
N VAL A 273 -24.38 -9.28 9.39
CA VAL A 273 -23.82 -8.01 8.90
C VAL A 273 -23.89 -7.95 7.38
N LEU A 274 -24.62 -6.96 6.88
CA LEU A 274 -24.65 -6.60 5.47
C LEU A 274 -23.64 -5.49 5.18
N LEU A 275 -22.82 -5.67 4.17
CA LEU A 275 -21.72 -4.76 3.83
C LEU A 275 -21.87 -4.24 2.41
N TRP A 276 -22.14 -2.95 2.28
CA TRP A 276 -22.17 -2.26 1.00
C TRP A 276 -20.93 -1.38 0.81
N PRO A 277 -20.43 -1.24 -0.43
CA PRO A 277 -19.20 -0.50 -0.72
C PRO A 277 -19.34 1.01 -0.52
N GLU A 278 -18.25 1.72 -0.73
CA GLU A 278 -18.19 3.18 -0.72
C GLU A 278 -19.22 3.79 -1.68
N THR A 279 -19.99 4.73 -1.17
CA THR A 279 -21.03 5.47 -1.93
C THR A 279 -21.97 4.52 -2.67
N ALA A 280 -22.41 3.43 -2.03
CA ALA A 280 -23.33 2.46 -2.61
C ALA A 280 -24.71 3.08 -2.89
N PHE A 281 -25.14 3.99 -2.02
CA PHE A 281 -26.34 4.80 -2.23
C PHE A 281 -25.92 6.20 -2.69
N PRO A 282 -26.27 6.60 -3.93
CA PRO A 282 -25.88 7.91 -4.47
C PRO A 282 -26.88 9.01 -4.05
N GLY A 283 -26.95 9.27 -2.75
CA GLY A 283 -27.85 10.25 -2.13
C GLY A 283 -27.64 10.32 -0.63
N PHE A 284 -28.42 11.18 0.04
CA PHE A 284 -28.38 11.35 1.49
C PHE A 284 -29.40 10.41 2.13
N LEU A 285 -28.92 9.32 2.71
CA LEU A 285 -29.78 8.25 3.19
C LEU A 285 -30.55 8.64 4.48
N ASP A 286 -29.98 9.53 5.29
CA ASP A 286 -30.60 10.12 6.46
C ASP A 286 -31.87 10.93 6.13
N GLU A 287 -31.95 11.50 4.92
CA GLU A 287 -33.08 12.29 4.44
C GLU A 287 -34.12 11.46 3.64
N ASP A 288 -33.80 10.23 3.25
CA ASP A 288 -34.65 9.37 2.43
C ASP A 288 -35.31 8.26 3.22
N ALA A 289 -36.44 8.59 3.88
CA ALA A 289 -37.18 7.63 4.69
C ALA A 289 -37.71 6.44 3.86
N GLN A 290 -38.02 6.63 2.55
CA GLN A 290 -38.47 5.54 1.69
C GLN A 290 -37.34 4.55 1.40
N ALA A 291 -36.14 5.05 1.11
CA ALA A 291 -34.97 4.21 0.92
C ALA A 291 -34.66 3.43 2.21
N ARG A 292 -34.69 4.10 3.37
CA ARG A 292 -34.48 3.44 4.67
C ARG A 292 -35.53 2.33 4.94
N SER A 293 -36.80 2.56 4.65
CA SER A 293 -37.81 1.49 4.80
C SER A 293 -37.53 0.28 3.93
N ARG A 294 -37.01 0.47 2.72
CA ARG A 294 -36.64 -0.64 1.83
C ARG A 294 -35.41 -1.39 2.33
N ILE A 295 -34.47 -0.68 2.95
CA ILE A 295 -33.32 -1.30 3.62
C ILE A 295 -33.79 -2.15 4.79
N ALA A 296 -34.66 -1.60 5.68
CA ALA A 296 -35.23 -2.34 6.79
C ALA A 296 -35.94 -3.63 6.33
N ALA A 297 -36.69 -3.55 5.25
CA ALA A 297 -37.38 -4.72 4.67
C ALA A 297 -36.43 -5.76 4.06
N ALA A 298 -35.17 -5.42 3.80
CA ALA A 298 -34.15 -6.30 3.23
C ALA A 298 -33.24 -6.90 4.30
N LEU A 299 -33.29 -6.42 5.54
CA LEU A 299 -32.45 -6.87 6.64
C LEU A 299 -33.18 -7.95 7.47
N PRO A 300 -32.51 -9.09 7.79
CA PRO A 300 -32.99 -10.02 8.80
C PRO A 300 -33.11 -9.36 10.18
N ASP A 301 -34.01 -9.88 11.03
CA ASP A 301 -34.17 -9.40 12.41
C ASP A 301 -32.84 -9.47 13.17
N GLY A 302 -32.46 -8.37 13.83
CA GLY A 302 -31.21 -8.26 14.61
C GLY A 302 -29.94 -8.03 13.77
N SER A 303 -30.02 -8.00 12.43
CA SER A 303 -28.87 -7.73 11.59
C SER A 303 -28.57 -6.23 11.48
N VAL A 304 -27.35 -5.91 11.02
CA VAL A 304 -26.89 -4.53 10.80
C VAL A 304 -26.38 -4.32 9.38
N LEU A 305 -26.64 -3.14 8.80
CA LEU A 305 -26.03 -2.71 7.55
C LEU A 305 -24.91 -1.70 7.81
N LEU A 306 -23.74 -1.93 7.24
CA LEU A 306 -22.69 -0.94 7.07
C LEU A 306 -22.64 -0.51 5.60
N THR A 307 -22.90 0.75 5.29
CA THR A 307 -22.96 1.24 3.90
C THR A 307 -22.23 2.55 3.71
N GLY A 308 -21.51 2.66 2.58
CA GLY A 308 -20.94 3.92 2.13
C GLY A 308 -22.02 4.85 1.59
N VAL A 309 -22.11 6.05 2.16
CA VAL A 309 -23.04 7.11 1.74
C VAL A 309 -22.39 8.49 1.88
N PRO A 310 -22.71 9.46 1.02
CA PRO A 310 -22.36 10.84 1.30
C PRO A 310 -23.23 11.37 2.46
N ASP A 311 -22.64 12.29 3.23
CA ASP A 311 -23.34 13.02 4.29
C ASP A 311 -23.13 14.52 4.12
N ARG A 312 -24.02 15.33 4.66
CA ARG A 312 -23.94 16.80 4.62
C ARG A 312 -24.35 17.43 5.93
N VAL A 313 -23.55 18.40 6.34
CA VAL A 313 -23.78 19.16 7.58
C VAL A 313 -23.83 20.65 7.25
N PRO A 314 -24.91 21.37 7.59
CA PRO A 314 -24.95 22.81 7.49
C PRO A 314 -23.84 23.46 8.35
N SER A 315 -23.18 24.50 7.83
CA SER A 315 -22.13 25.24 8.51
C SER A 315 -22.30 26.74 8.25
N GLU A 316 -21.70 27.58 9.07
CA GLU A 316 -21.74 29.04 8.89
C GLU A 316 -21.20 29.49 7.52
N ASP A 317 -20.20 28.76 7.00
CA ASP A 317 -19.55 29.03 5.71
C ASP A 317 -20.23 28.30 4.51
N GLY A 318 -21.38 27.64 4.73
CA GLY A 318 -22.10 26.86 3.72
C GLY A 318 -22.31 25.40 4.14
N THR A 319 -22.60 24.51 3.17
CA THR A 319 -22.79 23.09 3.42
C THR A 319 -21.46 22.35 3.32
N ARG A 320 -21.11 21.57 4.34
CA ARG A 320 -19.97 20.66 4.33
C ARG A 320 -20.43 19.26 3.91
N TYR A 321 -19.70 18.65 3.00
CA TYR A 321 -19.97 17.28 2.53
C TYR A 321 -18.92 16.33 3.08
N PHE A 322 -19.35 15.14 3.48
CA PHE A 322 -18.48 14.07 3.99
C PHE A 322 -18.70 12.78 3.20
N ASN A 323 -17.61 12.05 2.96
CA ASN A 323 -17.66 10.68 2.49
C ASN A 323 -17.71 9.79 3.73
N THR A 324 -18.83 9.06 3.93
CA THR A 324 -19.07 8.33 5.18
C THR A 324 -19.39 6.87 4.96
N VAL A 325 -19.16 6.06 5.99
CA VAL A 325 -19.83 4.79 6.21
C VAL A 325 -20.78 4.98 7.39
N GLN A 326 -22.05 4.67 7.20
CA GLN A 326 -23.08 4.70 8.22
C GLN A 326 -23.54 3.27 8.55
N ALA A 327 -23.83 3.04 9.82
CA ALA A 327 -24.39 1.79 10.33
C ALA A 327 -25.88 1.95 10.62
N PHE A 328 -26.70 1.02 10.13
CA PHE A 328 -28.15 0.98 10.32
C PHE A 328 -28.54 -0.36 10.96
N ASP A 329 -29.54 -0.33 11.82
CA ASP A 329 -30.20 -1.54 12.34
C ASP A 329 -31.28 -2.06 11.38
N ASP A 330 -31.94 -3.14 11.76
CA ASP A 330 -33.06 -3.77 11.04
C ASP A 330 -34.33 -2.91 10.99
N ASN A 331 -34.41 -1.84 11.78
CA ASN A 331 -35.46 -0.81 11.70
C ASN A 331 -35.04 0.38 10.84
N SER A 332 -33.82 0.34 10.25
CA SER A 332 -33.20 1.44 9.53
C SER A 332 -32.95 2.69 10.37
N GLU A 333 -32.77 2.54 11.66
CA GLU A 333 -32.27 3.61 12.51
C GLU A 333 -30.75 3.72 12.37
N ILE A 334 -30.25 4.94 12.32
CA ILE A 334 -28.80 5.20 12.24
C ILE A 334 -28.20 4.93 13.63
N LEU A 335 -27.41 3.88 13.73
CA LEU A 335 -26.72 3.51 14.97
C LEU A 335 -25.49 4.40 15.23
N THR A 336 -24.65 4.54 14.22
CA THR A 336 -23.38 5.28 14.28
C THR A 336 -22.81 5.44 12.87
N GLY A 337 -21.66 6.15 12.75
CA GLY A 337 -20.98 6.31 11.47
C GLY A 337 -19.53 6.73 11.62
N TYR A 338 -18.83 6.66 10.50
CA TYR A 338 -17.46 7.10 10.33
C TYR A 338 -17.36 8.01 9.13
N ALA A 339 -16.70 9.17 9.26
CA ALA A 339 -16.40 10.05 8.16
C ALA A 339 -14.93 9.91 7.76
N LYS A 340 -14.68 9.73 6.47
CA LYS A 340 -13.34 9.60 5.90
C LYS A 340 -12.47 10.77 6.31
N HIS A 341 -11.35 10.49 6.96
CA HIS A 341 -10.44 11.52 7.45
C HIS A 341 -9.29 11.78 6.48
N HIS A 342 -8.85 10.77 5.74
CA HIS A 342 -7.75 10.89 4.78
C HIS A 342 -8.29 10.91 3.35
N LEU A 343 -8.50 12.11 2.83
CA LEU A 343 -9.11 12.35 1.52
C LEU A 343 -8.11 12.16 0.38
N VAL A 344 -8.61 11.77 -0.79
CA VAL A 344 -7.82 11.62 -2.03
C VAL A 344 -7.55 12.99 -2.65
N PRO A 345 -6.26 13.41 -2.79
CA PRO A 345 -5.93 14.65 -3.48
C PRO A 345 -6.43 14.64 -4.93
N PHE A 346 -6.96 15.76 -5.40
CA PHE A 346 -7.54 15.97 -6.73
C PHE A 346 -8.80 15.14 -7.04
N GLY A 347 -9.09 14.11 -6.26
CA GLY A 347 -10.32 13.33 -6.34
C GLY A 347 -11.41 13.85 -5.41
N GLU A 348 -11.12 14.02 -4.14
CA GLU A 348 -12.09 14.41 -3.12
C GLU A 348 -11.95 15.86 -2.68
N TYR A 349 -10.77 16.45 -2.85
CA TYR A 349 -10.51 17.88 -2.64
C TYR A 349 -9.43 18.38 -3.58
N THR A 350 -9.37 19.68 -3.81
CA THR A 350 -8.35 20.33 -4.65
C THR A 350 -7.23 20.88 -3.77
N PRO A 351 -6.03 20.26 -3.73
CA PRO A 351 -4.89 20.81 -3.02
C PRO A 351 -4.49 22.18 -3.59
N PHE A 352 -4.08 23.12 -2.72
CA PHE A 352 -3.59 24.44 -3.16
C PHE A 352 -4.57 25.23 -4.04
N ARG A 353 -5.88 25.10 -3.80
CA ARG A 353 -6.96 25.72 -4.60
C ARG A 353 -6.75 27.22 -4.91
N GLY A 354 -6.10 27.96 -4.05
CA GLY A 354 -5.79 29.37 -4.29
C GLY A 354 -4.60 29.63 -5.24
N TRP A 355 -3.82 28.62 -5.58
CA TRP A 355 -2.58 28.74 -6.35
C TRP A 355 -2.64 28.01 -7.71
N LEU A 356 -3.43 26.96 -7.80
CA LEU A 356 -3.56 26.13 -9.00
C LEU A 356 -4.97 26.32 -9.59
N PRO A 357 -5.12 26.77 -10.84
CA PRO A 357 -6.41 26.86 -11.52
C PRO A 357 -6.83 25.48 -12.05
N ILE A 358 -6.77 24.46 -11.18
CA ILE A 358 -7.12 23.09 -11.53
C ILE A 358 -8.50 22.81 -10.95
N GLU A 359 -9.44 22.43 -11.80
CA GLU A 359 -10.71 21.90 -11.38
C GLU A 359 -10.54 20.46 -10.89
N ARG A 360 -11.44 20.03 -10.02
CA ARG A 360 -11.49 18.65 -9.53
C ARG A 360 -11.75 17.68 -10.68
N LEU A 361 -11.07 16.54 -10.68
CA LEU A 361 -11.23 15.50 -11.71
C LEU A 361 -12.52 14.70 -11.57
N THR A 362 -13.20 14.81 -10.42
CA THR A 362 -14.41 14.03 -10.13
C THR A 362 -15.65 14.89 -10.17
N ALA A 363 -16.67 14.46 -10.94
CA ALA A 363 -18.02 15.01 -10.84
C ALA A 363 -18.63 14.70 -9.45
N GLY A 364 -19.45 15.57 -8.89
CA GLY A 364 -20.16 15.30 -7.65
C GLY A 364 -20.43 16.54 -6.79
N LEU A 365 -20.74 16.33 -5.52
CA LEU A 365 -21.31 17.29 -4.56
C LEU A 365 -20.39 18.49 -4.16
N GLY A 366 -19.18 18.59 -4.66
CA GLY A 366 -18.18 19.57 -4.24
C GLY A 366 -17.01 18.90 -3.50
N ASP A 367 -16.08 19.68 -2.93
CA ASP A 367 -14.99 19.16 -2.12
C ASP A 367 -15.55 18.51 -0.85
N PHE A 368 -15.04 17.32 -0.53
CA PHE A 368 -15.34 16.71 0.75
C PHE A 368 -14.54 17.36 1.88
N THR A 369 -15.13 17.33 3.07
CA THR A 369 -14.48 17.75 4.32
C THR A 369 -13.89 16.52 5.01
N PRO A 370 -12.63 16.58 5.49
CA PRO A 370 -12.07 15.44 6.23
C PRO A 370 -12.82 15.23 7.55
N GLY A 371 -13.04 13.97 7.90
CA GLY A 371 -13.59 13.55 9.19
C GLY A 371 -12.63 13.84 10.36
N PRO A 372 -13.08 13.64 11.61
CA PRO A 372 -12.33 14.00 12.81
C PRO A 372 -11.12 13.09 13.09
N GLY A 373 -11.00 11.97 12.44
CA GLY A 373 -9.93 10.97 12.63
C GLY A 373 -10.44 9.54 12.70
N LEU A 374 -9.53 8.62 13.02
CA LEU A 374 -9.82 7.19 13.17
C LEU A 374 -10.81 6.97 14.31
N ARG A 375 -11.67 5.99 14.14
CA ARG A 375 -12.71 5.63 15.11
C ARG A 375 -13.08 4.16 15.02
N THR A 376 -13.18 3.52 16.17
CA THR A 376 -13.77 2.18 16.30
C THR A 376 -15.26 2.30 16.58
N LEU A 377 -16.07 1.55 15.86
CA LEU A 377 -17.53 1.51 16.00
C LEU A 377 -17.95 0.29 16.81
N ALA A 378 -18.89 0.50 17.73
CA ALA A 378 -19.57 -0.56 18.46
C ALA A 378 -20.99 -0.73 17.88
N LEU A 379 -21.31 -1.94 17.44
CA LEU A 379 -22.58 -2.31 16.83
C LEU A 379 -23.24 -3.43 17.65
N PRO A 380 -24.59 -3.49 17.74
CA PRO A 380 -25.26 -4.54 18.47
C PRO A 380 -24.94 -5.93 17.88
N GLY A 381 -24.57 -6.89 18.73
CA GLY A 381 -24.30 -8.27 18.30
C GLY A 381 -23.04 -8.48 17.46
N VAL A 382 -22.27 -7.44 17.12
CA VAL A 382 -21.12 -7.52 16.24
C VAL A 382 -19.84 -7.11 17.00
N PRO A 383 -18.70 -7.79 16.81
CA PRO A 383 -17.41 -7.35 17.33
C PRO A 383 -17.05 -5.93 16.89
N LEU A 384 -16.20 -5.26 17.66
CA LEU A 384 -15.77 -3.88 17.39
C LEU A 384 -15.15 -3.75 16.01
N VAL A 385 -15.57 -2.76 15.21
CA VAL A 385 -15.11 -2.56 13.83
C VAL A 385 -14.42 -1.22 13.63
N ALA A 386 -13.24 -1.24 13.00
CA ALA A 386 -12.66 -0.05 12.38
C ALA A 386 -13.16 0.08 10.94
N VAL A 387 -13.30 1.31 10.47
CA VAL A 387 -13.66 1.59 9.08
C VAL A 387 -12.51 2.28 8.39
N ALA A 388 -12.15 1.79 7.20
CA ALA A 388 -11.22 2.44 6.29
C ALA A 388 -11.91 2.64 4.92
N ILE A 389 -12.14 3.88 4.52
CA ILE A 389 -12.82 4.18 3.27
C ILE A 389 -11.79 4.31 2.14
N CYS A 390 -11.82 3.35 1.19
CA CYS A 390 -11.04 3.36 -0.06
C CYS A 390 -9.55 3.61 0.17
N TYR A 391 -9.05 4.79 -0.18
CA TYR A 391 -7.66 5.23 -0.10
C TYR A 391 -7.03 5.07 1.29
N GLU A 392 -7.81 5.16 2.36
CA GLU A 392 -7.30 5.05 3.73
C GLU A 392 -6.58 3.72 4.01
N ILE A 393 -6.98 2.64 3.35
CA ILE A 393 -6.39 1.30 3.57
C ILE A 393 -4.92 1.22 3.13
N ILE A 394 -4.43 2.14 2.30
CA ILE A 394 -3.05 2.08 1.83
C ILE A 394 -2.02 2.50 2.89
N PHE A 395 -2.44 3.21 3.95
CA PHE A 395 -1.54 3.81 4.96
C PHE A 395 -1.18 2.82 6.08
N PRO A 396 0.09 2.34 6.16
CA PRO A 396 0.55 1.51 7.27
C PRO A 396 0.42 2.23 8.62
N GLY A 397 -0.15 1.55 9.65
CA GLY A 397 -0.28 2.10 11.00
C GLY A 397 -1.32 3.22 11.16
N HIS A 398 -2.18 3.46 10.14
CA HIS A 398 -3.17 4.53 10.15
C HIS A 398 -4.56 4.04 9.71
N VAL A 399 -4.95 2.84 10.13
CA VAL A 399 -6.25 2.23 9.79
C VAL A 399 -7.07 1.84 11.02
N VAL A 400 -6.50 1.88 12.21
CA VAL A 400 -7.17 1.55 13.48
C VAL A 400 -6.95 2.66 14.50
N ASP A 401 -7.90 2.82 15.43
CA ASP A 401 -7.76 3.71 16.58
C ASP A 401 -6.88 3.05 17.65
N ASP A 402 -5.78 3.69 18.02
CA ASP A 402 -4.82 3.19 19.02
C ASP A 402 -5.42 3.09 20.43
N LEU A 403 -6.47 3.89 20.74
CA LEU A 403 -7.10 3.92 22.05
C LEU A 403 -8.18 2.85 22.20
N PHE A 404 -8.88 2.54 21.12
CA PHE A 404 -9.98 1.58 21.09
C PHE A 404 -9.76 0.59 19.97
N ARG A 405 -8.96 -0.44 20.24
CA ARG A 405 -8.62 -1.45 19.25
C ARG A 405 -9.88 -2.18 18.77
N PRO A 406 -10.12 -2.25 17.46
CA PRO A 406 -11.19 -3.05 16.87
C PRO A 406 -10.83 -4.55 16.86
N ASP A 407 -11.84 -5.37 16.54
CA ASP A 407 -11.67 -6.80 16.29
C ASP A 407 -11.54 -7.13 14.81
N TRP A 408 -11.99 -6.23 13.93
CA TRP A 408 -11.89 -6.35 12.47
C TRP A 408 -11.92 -4.97 11.78
N ILE A 409 -11.56 -4.96 10.50
CA ILE A 409 -11.53 -3.74 9.68
C ILE A 409 -12.52 -3.91 8.53
N PHE A 410 -13.46 -2.98 8.39
CA PHE A 410 -14.30 -2.83 7.22
C PHE A 410 -13.66 -1.85 6.23
N ASN A 411 -13.29 -2.35 5.03
CA ASN A 411 -12.78 -1.53 3.95
C ASN A 411 -13.87 -1.32 2.89
N ALA A 412 -14.62 -0.24 3.01
CA ALA A 412 -15.57 0.20 1.99
C ALA A 412 -14.85 0.94 0.87
N THR A 413 -14.92 0.46 -0.38
CA THR A 413 -14.13 1.03 -1.47
C THR A 413 -14.90 1.15 -2.79
N ASN A 414 -14.43 2.06 -3.65
CA ASN A 414 -14.93 2.22 -5.00
C ASN A 414 -13.78 2.23 -6.01
N ASP A 415 -13.33 1.03 -6.40
CA ASP A 415 -12.25 0.87 -7.37
C ASP A 415 -12.69 1.12 -8.84
N ALA A 416 -13.90 1.61 -9.08
CA ALA A 416 -14.37 1.98 -10.42
C ALA A 416 -13.46 3.02 -11.10
N TRP A 417 -12.75 3.81 -10.30
CA TRP A 417 -11.73 4.77 -10.77
C TRP A 417 -10.51 4.11 -11.40
N PHE A 418 -10.28 2.84 -11.14
CA PHE A 418 -9.10 2.09 -11.59
C PHE A 418 -9.38 1.23 -12.83
N GLY A 419 -10.65 1.17 -13.28
CA GLY A 419 -11.06 0.35 -14.41
C GLY A 419 -10.68 -1.12 -14.21
N THR A 420 -10.36 -1.79 -15.33
CA THR A 420 -9.89 -3.19 -15.35
C THR A 420 -8.36 -3.30 -15.33
N SER A 421 -7.66 -2.27 -14.86
CA SER A 421 -6.21 -2.19 -14.79
C SER A 421 -5.62 -3.02 -13.64
N ILE A 422 -4.31 -2.85 -13.39
CA ILE A 422 -3.62 -3.46 -12.25
C ILE A 422 -3.97 -2.81 -10.90
N GLY A 423 -4.68 -1.68 -10.90
CA GLY A 423 -5.01 -0.89 -9.70
C GLY A 423 -5.75 -1.68 -8.63
N PRO A 424 -6.87 -2.37 -8.94
CA PRO A 424 -7.64 -3.12 -7.95
C PRO A 424 -6.83 -4.20 -7.21
N GLU A 425 -5.97 -4.95 -7.91
CA GLU A 425 -5.10 -5.97 -7.28
C GLU A 425 -4.03 -5.34 -6.38
N GLN A 426 -3.45 -4.21 -6.77
CA GLN A 426 -2.48 -3.48 -5.95
C GLN A 426 -3.16 -2.84 -4.72
N HIS A 427 -4.39 -2.40 -4.85
CA HIS A 427 -5.19 -1.88 -3.74
C HIS A 427 -5.57 -2.98 -2.74
N LEU A 428 -5.99 -4.15 -3.25
CA LEU A 428 -6.23 -5.34 -2.44
C LEU A 428 -4.97 -5.79 -1.69
N ALA A 429 -3.79 -5.70 -2.34
CA ALA A 429 -2.51 -6.00 -1.69
C ALA A 429 -2.27 -5.12 -0.45
N SER A 430 -2.65 -3.82 -0.51
CA SER A 430 -2.57 -2.94 0.65
C SER A 430 -3.49 -3.42 1.78
N ALA A 431 -4.73 -3.81 1.50
CA ALA A 431 -5.66 -4.35 2.49
C ALA A 431 -5.10 -5.63 3.15
N ARG A 432 -4.52 -6.53 2.37
CA ARG A 432 -3.87 -7.76 2.86
C ARG A 432 -2.70 -7.45 3.81
N MET A 433 -1.91 -6.42 3.48
CA MET A 433 -0.81 -6.00 4.35
C MET A 433 -1.31 -5.39 5.65
N ARG A 434 -2.40 -4.60 5.64
CA ARG A 434 -3.03 -4.11 6.88
C ARG A 434 -3.48 -5.24 7.77
N ALA A 435 -4.11 -6.28 7.20
CA ALA A 435 -4.50 -7.47 7.98
C ALA A 435 -3.32 -8.09 8.72
N VAL A 436 -2.17 -8.25 8.06
CA VAL A 436 -0.96 -8.82 8.68
C VAL A 436 -0.38 -7.91 9.75
N GLU A 437 -0.28 -6.62 9.46
CA GLU A 437 0.31 -5.61 10.36
C GLU A 437 -0.48 -5.48 11.65
N GLU A 438 -1.79 -5.38 11.52
CA GLU A 438 -2.68 -5.24 12.68
C GLU A 438 -2.99 -6.57 13.36
N GLY A 439 -2.87 -7.69 12.65
CA GLY A 439 -3.35 -8.98 13.15
C GLY A 439 -4.88 -9.03 13.20
N LEU A 440 -5.55 -8.30 12.31
CA LEU A 440 -7.00 -8.20 12.22
C LEU A 440 -7.49 -8.70 10.86
N PRO A 441 -8.66 -9.36 10.77
CA PRO A 441 -9.28 -9.60 9.48
C PRO A 441 -9.72 -8.30 8.84
N VAL A 442 -9.63 -8.23 7.50
CA VAL A 442 -10.12 -7.12 6.69
C VAL A 442 -11.23 -7.61 5.80
N ILE A 443 -12.42 -7.04 5.97
CA ILE A 443 -13.58 -7.32 5.14
C ILE A 443 -13.75 -6.17 4.16
N ARG A 444 -13.56 -6.48 2.89
CA ARG A 444 -13.52 -5.47 1.83
C ARG A 444 -14.76 -5.58 0.94
N ALA A 445 -15.58 -4.54 0.93
CA ALA A 445 -16.66 -4.37 -0.03
C ALA A 445 -16.23 -3.37 -1.10
N ALA A 446 -16.15 -3.84 -2.35
CA ALA A 446 -15.83 -3.02 -3.51
C ALA A 446 -17.06 -2.88 -4.42
N ASN A 447 -17.14 -1.75 -5.15
CA ASN A 447 -18.23 -1.57 -6.10
C ASN A 447 -17.97 -2.36 -7.41
N THR A 448 -16.87 -2.05 -8.11
CA THR A 448 -16.45 -2.73 -9.35
C THR A 448 -15.12 -3.45 -9.22
N GLY A 449 -14.40 -3.21 -8.12
CA GLY A 449 -13.12 -3.81 -7.82
C GLY A 449 -13.24 -5.23 -7.29
N ILE A 450 -12.37 -5.57 -6.34
CA ILE A 450 -12.34 -6.90 -5.73
C ILE A 450 -12.92 -6.82 -4.33
N SER A 451 -14.08 -7.44 -4.12
CA SER A 451 -14.59 -7.70 -2.78
C SER A 451 -13.93 -8.94 -2.19
N ALA A 452 -13.56 -8.90 -0.91
CA ALA A 452 -12.84 -10.01 -0.31
C ALA A 452 -13.02 -10.08 1.21
N VAL A 453 -13.00 -11.29 1.73
CA VAL A 453 -12.79 -11.62 3.14
C VAL A 453 -11.33 -12.01 3.29
N ILE A 454 -10.58 -11.26 4.09
CA ILE A 454 -9.15 -11.44 4.30
C ILE A 454 -8.93 -11.75 5.78
N ASP A 455 -8.27 -12.87 6.08
CA ASP A 455 -7.95 -13.25 7.46
C ASP A 455 -6.82 -12.38 8.07
N ALA A 456 -6.60 -12.51 9.37
CA ALA A 456 -5.56 -11.80 10.10
C ALA A 456 -4.11 -12.15 9.70
N ASN A 457 -3.91 -13.10 8.77
CA ASN A 457 -2.62 -13.44 8.16
C ASN A 457 -2.49 -12.86 6.75
N GLY A 458 -3.48 -12.09 6.27
CA GLY A 458 -3.55 -11.55 4.93
C GLY A 458 -3.90 -12.58 3.86
N GLU A 459 -4.46 -13.76 4.24
CA GLU A 459 -4.96 -14.75 3.28
C GLU A 459 -6.37 -14.38 2.84
N ILE A 460 -6.66 -14.55 1.56
CA ILE A 460 -7.99 -14.32 0.99
C ILE A 460 -8.81 -15.60 1.21
N VAL A 461 -9.84 -15.51 2.06
CA VAL A 461 -10.73 -16.62 2.40
C VAL A 461 -11.84 -16.76 1.36
N ALA A 462 -12.39 -15.61 0.94
CA ALA A 462 -13.41 -15.54 -0.10
C ALA A 462 -13.22 -14.26 -0.90
N ARG A 463 -13.57 -14.27 -2.20
CA ARG A 463 -13.47 -13.09 -3.06
C ARG A 463 -14.51 -13.12 -4.19
N LEU A 464 -14.81 -11.93 -4.70
CA LEU A 464 -15.50 -11.69 -5.96
C LEU A 464 -14.61 -10.75 -6.80
N ASP A 465 -14.38 -11.12 -8.05
CA ASP A 465 -13.38 -10.46 -8.88
C ASP A 465 -13.84 -9.12 -9.47
N THR A 466 -12.88 -8.38 -10.02
CA THR A 466 -13.14 -7.09 -10.68
C THR A 466 -14.15 -7.26 -11.83
N GLY A 467 -15.16 -6.37 -11.86
CA GLY A 467 -16.18 -6.35 -12.92
C GLY A 467 -17.29 -7.38 -12.74
N GLU A 468 -17.24 -8.20 -11.70
CA GLU A 468 -18.33 -9.13 -11.38
C GLU A 468 -19.42 -8.43 -10.55
N ARG A 469 -20.66 -8.91 -10.68
CA ARG A 469 -21.82 -8.49 -9.88
C ARG A 469 -22.28 -9.68 -9.05
N GLY A 470 -22.43 -9.51 -7.74
CA GLY A 470 -22.86 -10.60 -6.87
C GLY A 470 -22.71 -10.30 -5.39
N ILE A 471 -22.76 -11.37 -4.61
CA ILE A 471 -22.54 -11.37 -3.17
C ILE A 471 -21.39 -12.29 -2.80
N VAL A 472 -20.80 -12.03 -1.63
CA VAL A 472 -19.90 -12.96 -0.94
C VAL A 472 -20.45 -13.17 0.46
N ASP A 473 -20.90 -14.39 0.75
CA ASP A 473 -21.30 -14.81 2.09
C ASP A 473 -20.12 -15.58 2.72
N ALA A 474 -19.79 -15.24 3.97
CA ALA A 474 -18.70 -15.87 4.71
C ALA A 474 -18.78 -15.54 6.21
N ASP A 475 -18.21 -16.39 7.03
CA ASP A 475 -18.02 -16.12 8.47
C ASP A 475 -16.96 -15.02 8.67
N LEU A 476 -17.11 -14.21 9.73
CA LEU A 476 -16.10 -13.25 10.14
C LEU A 476 -14.86 -14.00 10.69
N PRO A 477 -13.68 -13.88 10.05
CA PRO A 477 -12.49 -14.57 10.58
C PRO A 477 -12.05 -13.99 11.94
N SER A 478 -11.38 -14.81 12.74
CA SER A 478 -10.86 -14.40 14.04
C SER A 478 -9.73 -13.35 13.94
N ALA A 479 -9.76 -12.38 14.85
CA ALA A 479 -8.62 -11.52 15.13
C ALA A 479 -7.50 -12.31 15.82
N ARG A 480 -6.25 -11.93 15.55
CA ARG A 480 -5.08 -12.35 16.34
C ARG A 480 -4.81 -11.34 17.46
N PRO A 481 -4.04 -11.73 18.49
CA PRO A 481 -3.52 -10.75 19.45
C PRO A 481 -2.80 -9.61 18.73
N PRO A 482 -2.76 -8.39 19.31
CA PRO A 482 -2.06 -7.27 18.73
C PRO A 482 -0.63 -7.64 18.35
N THR A 483 -0.26 -7.33 17.12
CA THR A 483 1.09 -7.59 16.63
C THR A 483 2.10 -6.60 17.26
N PRO A 484 3.40 -6.90 17.28
CA PRO A 484 4.41 -5.92 17.68
C PRO A 484 4.32 -4.63 16.86
N TYR A 485 4.00 -4.72 15.55
CA TYR A 485 3.81 -3.53 14.74
C TYR A 485 2.57 -2.72 15.16
N ALA A 486 1.44 -3.37 15.41
CA ALA A 486 0.24 -2.71 15.91
C ALA A 486 0.45 -2.00 17.26
N LEU A 487 1.36 -2.51 18.11
CA LEU A 487 1.66 -1.91 19.42
C LEU A 487 2.67 -0.76 19.36
N PHE A 488 3.64 -0.83 18.44
CA PHE A 488 4.79 0.07 18.44
C PHE A 488 4.97 0.85 17.13
N GLY A 489 4.17 0.57 16.11
CA GLY A 489 4.21 1.25 14.82
C GLY A 489 5.62 1.25 14.20
N ASP A 490 5.98 2.35 13.58
CA ASP A 490 7.26 2.53 12.89
C ASP A 490 8.49 2.57 13.82
N TRP A 491 8.31 2.58 15.16
CA TRP A 491 9.42 2.36 16.09
C TRP A 491 10.08 0.99 15.89
N MET A 492 9.31 -0.01 15.43
CA MET A 492 9.83 -1.33 15.09
C MET A 492 10.77 -1.30 13.88
N LEU A 493 10.46 -0.46 12.87
CA LEU A 493 11.39 -0.19 11.75
C LEU A 493 12.69 0.44 12.25
N LEU A 494 12.61 1.45 13.10
CA LEU A 494 13.78 2.11 13.66
C LEU A 494 14.64 1.11 14.45
N ALA A 495 14.02 0.28 15.29
CA ALA A 495 14.69 -0.77 16.04
C ALA A 495 15.40 -1.78 15.10
N LEU A 496 14.74 -2.22 14.03
CA LEU A 496 15.31 -3.11 13.02
C LEU A 496 16.55 -2.49 12.36
N ILE A 497 16.46 -1.23 11.94
CA ILE A 497 17.59 -0.51 11.31
C ILE A 497 18.76 -0.40 12.30
N LEU A 498 18.51 0.06 13.52
CA LEU A 498 19.56 0.22 14.55
C LEU A 498 20.22 -1.11 14.91
N ALA A 499 19.45 -2.18 15.09
CA ALA A 499 19.98 -3.52 15.36
C ALA A 499 20.83 -4.04 14.19
N SER A 500 20.37 -3.87 12.95
CA SER A 500 21.10 -4.28 11.74
C SER A 500 22.44 -3.55 11.59
N TRP A 501 22.44 -2.24 11.84
CA TRP A 501 23.68 -1.44 11.81
C TRP A 501 24.63 -1.81 12.94
N SER A 502 24.14 -1.98 14.17
CA SER A 502 24.94 -2.38 15.33
C SER A 502 25.62 -3.72 15.09
N TRP A 503 24.87 -4.71 14.59
CA TRP A 503 25.41 -6.02 14.22
C TRP A 503 26.49 -5.93 13.14
N ALA A 504 26.24 -5.18 12.07
CA ALA A 504 27.18 -5.07 10.96
C ALA A 504 28.47 -4.34 11.34
N LEU A 505 28.39 -3.30 12.18
CA LEU A 505 29.55 -2.59 12.70
C LEU A 505 30.38 -3.48 13.63
N ALA A 506 29.75 -4.24 14.53
CA ALA A 506 30.42 -5.20 15.40
C ALA A 506 31.12 -6.31 14.59
N ALA A 507 30.47 -6.86 13.58
CA ALA A 507 31.03 -7.85 12.67
C ALA A 507 32.27 -7.32 11.91
N ASN A 508 32.21 -6.05 11.46
CA ASN A 508 33.34 -5.41 10.78
C ASN A 508 34.52 -5.13 11.72
N ALA A 509 34.25 -4.68 12.94
CA ALA A 509 35.29 -4.44 13.94
C ALA A 509 36.04 -5.74 14.30
N THR A 510 35.32 -6.84 14.51
CA THR A 510 35.92 -8.16 14.80
C THR A 510 36.76 -8.69 13.64
N ALA A 511 36.31 -8.48 12.39
CA ALA A 511 37.06 -8.87 11.20
C ALA A 511 38.38 -8.08 11.08
N ASN A 512 38.36 -6.78 11.35
CA ASN A 512 39.55 -5.92 11.32
C ASN A 512 40.54 -6.27 12.45
N TYR A 513 40.05 -6.56 13.66
CA TYR A 513 40.89 -7.02 14.77
C TYR A 513 41.62 -8.33 14.44
N ARG A 514 40.91 -9.31 13.86
CA ARG A 514 41.52 -10.59 13.42
C ARG A 514 42.58 -10.39 12.33
N ARG A 515 42.38 -9.45 11.41
CA ARG A 515 43.37 -9.09 10.37
C ARG A 515 44.62 -8.47 10.99
N MET A 516 44.45 -7.49 11.88
CA MET A 516 45.59 -6.87 12.59
C MET A 516 46.39 -7.88 13.37
N ARG A 517 45.73 -8.77 14.13
CA ARG A 517 46.40 -9.82 14.91
C ARG A 517 47.21 -10.76 14.03
N LYS A 518 46.70 -11.17 12.86
CA LYS A 518 47.45 -12.00 11.89
C LYS A 518 48.67 -11.27 11.33
N THR A 519 48.53 -9.98 11.01
CA THR A 519 49.64 -9.16 10.48
C THR A 519 50.75 -8.97 11.53
N VAL A 520 50.39 -8.79 12.81
CA VAL A 520 51.35 -8.66 13.90
C VAL A 520 52.08 -10.01 14.15
N MET A 521 51.33 -11.15 14.15
CA MET A 521 51.98 -12.47 14.31
C MET A 521 52.93 -12.81 13.16
N HIS A 522 52.64 -12.40 11.90
CA HIS A 522 53.57 -12.61 10.77
C HIS A 522 54.78 -11.67 10.76
N ARG A 523 54.78 -10.61 11.56
CA ARG A 523 55.95 -9.69 11.70
C ARG A 523 56.85 -10.04 12.89
N CYS A 524 56.36 -10.82 13.84
CA CYS A 524 57.08 -11.19 15.03
C CYS A 524 57.57 -12.67 15.02
N GLY A 525 57.29 -13.44 14.00
CA GLY A 525 57.85 -14.74 13.69
C GLY A 525 58.69 -14.66 12.41
#